data_bf4c31608f9893acb24e7410b3df12d8
#
_entry.id   bf4c31608f9893acb24e7410b3df12d8
#
_cell.length_a   1.000
_cell.length_b   1.000
_cell.length_c   1.000
_cell.angle_alpha   90.00
_cell.angle_beta   90.00
_cell.angle_gamma   90.00
#
_symmetry.space_group_name_H-M   'P 1'
#
loop_
_entity.id
_entity.type
_entity.pdbx_description
1 polymer ?
#
loop_
_entity_poly.entity_id
_entity_poly.type
_entity_poly.pdbx_seq_one_letter_code
_entity_poly.pdbx_strand_id
1 'polypeptide(L)'
;MCSSDLGELLDQGSHLIDLAHWFLGKFTDVRAMLRTFFWSADVEDNCFLTLATSGGQVAFLHATWTEWKNLFSFEIYGNVGKLVIEGLGGSYGVENLTYYKMLPQMGPPETTRWEWPLPDKSWDLEVEEFAAAITERRRPIGDINDALSTMSVIDRIYRENPL
;
A
#
# COMPACT_ATOMS: atom_id res chain seq x y z
N MET A 1 15.18 2.49 -18.46
CA MET A 1 14.89 1.10 -18.84
C MET A 1 14.44 0.41 -17.58
N CYS A 2 13.19 0.05 -17.46
CA CYS A 2 12.73 -0.77 -16.34
C CYS A 2 13.37 -2.16 -16.52
N SER A 3 14.15 -2.60 -15.54
CA SER A 3 14.94 -3.84 -15.63
C SER A 3 14.24 -5.03 -14.96
N SER A 4 12.98 -4.88 -14.55
CA SER A 4 12.24 -5.97 -13.95
C SER A 4 11.33 -6.63 -15.00
N ASP A 5 11.42 -7.94 -15.09
CA ASP A 5 10.47 -8.78 -15.85
C ASP A 5 9.15 -8.97 -15.07
N LEU A 6 8.97 -8.19 -13.99
CA LEU A 6 7.77 -8.19 -13.13
C LEU A 6 6.83 -7.07 -13.56
N GLY A 7 5.53 -7.35 -13.57
CA GLY A 7 4.51 -6.31 -13.76
C GLY A 7 4.33 -5.44 -12.51
N GLU A 8 3.75 -4.26 -12.70
CA GLU A 8 3.57 -3.26 -11.65
C GLU A 8 2.69 -3.77 -10.48
N LEU A 9 1.74 -4.66 -10.76
CA LEU A 9 0.93 -5.32 -9.73
C LEU A 9 1.80 -6.11 -8.74
N LEU A 10 2.76 -6.89 -9.27
CA LEU A 10 3.62 -7.71 -8.42
C LEU A 10 4.72 -6.87 -7.76
N ASP A 11 5.27 -5.88 -8.45
CA ASP A 11 6.34 -5.01 -7.94
C ASP A 11 5.81 -4.04 -6.88
N GLN A 12 5.02 -3.04 -7.23
CA GLN A 12 4.54 -2.01 -6.30
C GLN A 12 3.13 -2.29 -5.76
N GLY A 13 2.27 -2.91 -6.55
CA GLY A 13 0.91 -3.24 -6.13
C GLY A 13 0.87 -4.20 -4.94
N SER A 14 1.85 -5.10 -4.81
CA SER A 14 1.98 -6.01 -3.67
C SER A 14 2.09 -5.25 -2.34
N HIS A 15 2.86 -4.19 -2.28
CA HIS A 15 3.02 -3.36 -1.08
C HIS A 15 1.72 -2.64 -0.70
N LEU A 16 0.97 -2.15 -1.69
CA LEU A 16 -0.32 -1.50 -1.44
C LEU A 16 -1.38 -2.49 -0.96
N ILE A 17 -1.40 -3.71 -1.50
CA ILE A 17 -2.32 -4.76 -1.07
C ILE A 17 -2.00 -5.20 0.36
N ASP A 18 -0.72 -5.41 0.69
CA ASP A 18 -0.28 -5.78 2.03
C ASP A 18 -0.65 -4.72 3.05
N LEU A 19 -0.35 -3.45 2.75
CA LEU A 19 -0.72 -2.32 3.60
C LEU A 19 -2.24 -2.22 3.79
N ALA A 20 -3.03 -2.42 2.74
CA ALA A 20 -4.47 -2.42 2.83
C ALA A 20 -5.01 -3.62 3.65
N HIS A 21 -4.39 -4.80 3.56
CA HIS A 21 -4.69 -5.94 4.42
C HIS A 21 -4.46 -5.64 5.90
N TRP A 22 -3.38 -4.93 6.22
CA TRP A 22 -3.08 -4.54 7.61
C TRP A 22 -4.21 -3.72 8.23
N PHE A 23 -4.75 -2.74 7.49
CA PHE A 23 -5.79 -1.85 8.01
C PHE A 23 -7.20 -2.44 7.95
N LEU A 24 -7.51 -3.23 6.93
CA LEU A 24 -8.88 -3.64 6.63
C LEU A 24 -9.13 -5.13 6.84
N GLY A 25 -8.08 -5.94 6.94
CA GLY A 25 -8.18 -7.39 6.98
C GLY A 25 -8.36 -8.01 5.59
N LYS A 26 -8.81 -9.29 5.54
CA LYS A 26 -8.86 -10.07 4.31
C LYS A 26 -9.92 -9.60 3.33
N PHE A 27 -9.54 -9.50 2.05
CA PHE A 27 -10.45 -9.17 0.96
C PHE A 27 -11.18 -10.41 0.43
N THR A 28 -12.48 -10.26 0.21
CA THR A 28 -13.37 -11.29 -0.34
C THR A 28 -13.84 -10.98 -1.76
N ASP A 29 -13.98 -9.70 -2.11
CA ASP A 29 -14.24 -9.22 -3.47
C ASP A 29 -12.98 -8.51 -3.98
N VAL A 30 -12.52 -8.93 -5.17
CA VAL A 30 -11.29 -8.44 -5.80
C VAL A 30 -11.64 -8.11 -7.25
N ARG A 31 -11.45 -6.86 -7.63
CA ARG A 31 -11.62 -6.39 -9.01
C ARG A 31 -10.39 -5.63 -9.42
N ALA A 32 -9.90 -5.92 -10.61
CA ALA A 32 -8.68 -5.33 -11.13
C ALA A 32 -8.82 -4.96 -12.60
N MET A 33 -8.03 -3.98 -12.99
CA MET A 33 -7.79 -3.64 -14.38
C MET A 33 -6.28 -3.47 -14.55
N LEU A 34 -5.66 -4.35 -15.32
CA LEU A 34 -4.24 -4.29 -15.67
C LEU A 34 -4.10 -3.68 -17.06
N ARG A 35 -3.13 -2.80 -17.25
CA ARG A 35 -2.89 -2.11 -18.52
C ARG A 35 -1.40 -1.86 -18.75
N THR A 36 -1.01 -1.94 -20.01
CA THR A 36 0.30 -1.49 -20.49
C THR A 36 0.05 -0.30 -21.41
N PHE A 37 0.30 0.92 -20.91
CA PHE A 37 -0.01 2.14 -21.64
C PHE A 37 1.19 2.74 -22.35
N PHE A 38 2.35 2.60 -21.78
CA PHE A 38 3.53 3.33 -22.27
C PHE A 38 4.71 2.42 -22.58
N TRP A 39 5.07 1.53 -21.68
CA TRP A 39 6.27 0.72 -21.84
C TRP A 39 6.03 -0.43 -22.84
N SER A 40 7.01 -0.66 -23.73
CA SER A 40 6.98 -1.84 -24.60
C SER A 40 7.46 -3.07 -23.80
N ALA A 41 6.54 -3.67 -23.07
CA ALA A 41 6.79 -4.82 -22.20
C ALA A 41 5.62 -5.81 -22.29
N ASP A 42 5.90 -7.08 -22.00
CA ASP A 42 4.91 -8.16 -21.93
C ASP A 42 4.20 -8.23 -20.56
N VAL A 43 4.37 -7.18 -19.75
CA VAL A 43 3.77 -7.04 -18.41
C VAL A 43 3.08 -5.69 -18.29
N GLU A 44 2.18 -5.57 -17.33
CA GLU A 44 1.47 -4.32 -17.08
C GLU A 44 2.37 -3.25 -16.44
N ASP A 45 2.18 -2.00 -16.86
CA ASP A 45 2.81 -0.80 -16.28
C ASP A 45 1.84 0.00 -15.40
N ASN A 46 0.59 -0.44 -15.33
CA ASN A 46 -0.46 0.13 -14.51
C ASN A 46 -1.40 -0.95 -13.95
N CYS A 47 -1.72 -0.86 -12.66
CA CYS A 47 -2.76 -1.67 -12.05
C CYS A 47 -3.74 -0.81 -11.24
N PHE A 48 -5.03 -0.97 -11.54
CA PHE A 48 -6.14 -0.32 -10.85
C PHE A 48 -6.93 -1.40 -10.11
N LEU A 49 -7.06 -1.27 -8.79
CA LEU A 49 -7.65 -2.30 -7.95
C LEU A 49 -8.82 -1.73 -7.14
N THR A 50 -9.88 -2.50 -7.02
CA THR A 50 -10.93 -2.30 -6.04
C THR A 50 -11.11 -3.57 -5.25
N LEU A 51 -10.83 -3.51 -3.95
CA LEU A 51 -10.83 -4.65 -3.04
C LEU A 51 -11.86 -4.40 -1.95
N ALA A 52 -12.68 -5.40 -1.61
CA ALA A 52 -13.63 -5.27 -0.52
C ALA A 52 -13.54 -6.45 0.46
N THR A 53 -13.76 -6.14 1.75
CA THR A 53 -13.83 -7.14 2.82
C THR A 53 -15.27 -7.64 2.97
N SER A 54 -15.46 -8.75 3.67
CA SER A 54 -16.78 -9.23 4.05
C SER A 54 -17.56 -8.27 4.97
N GLY A 55 -16.85 -7.37 5.66
CA GLY A 55 -17.41 -6.33 6.51
C GLY A 55 -17.82 -5.05 5.76
N GLY A 56 -17.61 -4.99 4.43
CA GLY A 56 -18.00 -3.87 3.58
C GLY A 56 -16.96 -2.74 3.48
N GLN A 57 -15.79 -2.86 4.09
CA GLN A 57 -14.70 -1.91 3.87
C GLN A 57 -14.16 -2.08 2.45
N VAL A 58 -13.77 -0.97 1.83
CA VAL A 58 -13.29 -0.94 0.45
C VAL A 58 -11.92 -0.25 0.39
N ALA A 59 -10.99 -0.86 -0.33
CA ALA A 59 -9.75 -0.24 -0.76
C ALA A 59 -9.80 0.02 -2.27
N PHE A 60 -9.39 1.22 -2.67
CA PHE A 60 -9.13 1.59 -4.05
C PHE A 60 -7.64 1.90 -4.17
N LEU A 61 -6.91 1.10 -4.96
CA LEU A 61 -5.47 1.16 -5.06
C LEU A 61 -5.06 1.37 -6.53
N HIS A 62 -4.03 2.16 -6.74
CA HIS A 62 -3.41 2.37 -8.04
C HIS A 62 -1.90 2.34 -7.88
N ALA A 63 -1.23 1.47 -8.62
CA ALA A 63 0.23 1.49 -8.77
C ALA A 63 0.58 1.62 -10.26
N THR A 64 1.63 2.39 -10.56
CA THR A 64 1.98 2.72 -11.94
C THR A 64 3.43 3.16 -12.10
N TRP A 65 4.04 2.75 -13.21
CA TRP A 65 5.34 3.26 -13.66
C TRP A 65 5.21 4.51 -14.56
N THR A 66 4.02 5.10 -14.68
CA THR A 66 3.76 6.21 -15.60
C THR A 66 3.41 7.52 -14.92
N GLU A 67 3.69 7.67 -13.61
CA GLU A 67 3.52 8.92 -12.87
C GLU A 67 4.59 9.98 -13.20
N TRP A 68 5.71 9.58 -13.81
CA TRP A 68 6.84 10.45 -14.21
C TRP A 68 7.54 11.17 -13.03
N LYS A 69 7.01 11.01 -11.85
CA LYS A 69 7.58 11.48 -10.58
C LYS A 69 7.14 10.51 -9.50
N ASN A 70 8.09 10.07 -8.67
CA ASN A 70 7.76 9.21 -7.54
C ASN A 70 6.75 9.87 -6.62
N LEU A 71 5.62 9.23 -6.45
CA LEU A 71 4.51 9.66 -5.61
C LEU A 71 4.08 8.49 -4.73
N PHE A 72 3.91 8.76 -3.43
CA PHE A 72 3.21 7.86 -2.53
C PHE A 72 2.19 8.66 -1.74
N SER A 73 0.93 8.21 -1.76
CA SER A 73 -0.14 8.73 -0.93
C SER A 73 -1.05 7.58 -0.51
N PHE A 74 -1.29 7.46 0.78
CA PHE A 74 -2.17 6.44 1.33
C PHE A 74 -3.16 7.07 2.29
N GLU A 75 -4.45 7.00 1.96
CA GLU A 75 -5.51 7.65 2.69
C GLU A 75 -6.43 6.62 3.36
N ILE A 76 -6.73 6.82 4.64
CA ILE A 76 -7.63 5.97 5.40
C ILE A 76 -8.80 6.81 5.91
N TYR A 77 -10.00 6.45 5.49
CA TYR A 77 -11.23 7.12 5.86
C TYR A 77 -11.95 6.34 6.96
N GLY A 78 -12.13 6.98 8.11
CA GLY A 78 -12.86 6.44 9.24
C GLY A 78 -14.13 7.24 9.56
N ASN A 79 -14.93 6.76 10.50
CA ASN A 79 -16.20 7.40 10.88
C ASN A 79 -16.03 8.77 11.55
N VAL A 80 -14.88 9.04 12.15
CA VAL A 80 -14.62 10.26 12.93
C VAL A 80 -13.45 11.09 12.39
N GLY A 81 -12.85 10.68 11.31
CA GLY A 81 -11.73 11.39 10.72
C GLY A 81 -11.07 10.65 9.59
N LYS A 82 -10.03 11.27 9.04
CA LYS A 82 -9.23 10.78 7.92
C LYS A 82 -7.75 10.83 8.29
N LEU A 83 -7.00 9.82 7.93
CA LEU A 83 -5.54 9.80 7.95
C LEU A 83 -5.02 9.90 6.52
N VAL A 84 -3.96 10.66 6.33
CA VAL A 84 -3.24 10.74 5.05
C VAL A 84 -1.76 10.53 5.33
N ILE A 85 -1.18 9.52 4.69
CA ILE A 85 0.24 9.23 4.73
C ILE A 85 0.81 9.62 3.35
N GLU A 86 1.82 10.46 3.33
CA GLU A 86 2.49 10.90 2.11
C GLU A 86 4.00 10.80 2.26
N GLY A 87 4.68 10.52 1.15
CA GLY A 87 6.12 10.30 1.10
C GLY A 87 6.54 8.94 1.66
N LEU A 88 7.68 8.46 1.21
CA LEU A 88 8.34 7.24 1.73
C LEU A 88 9.85 7.48 1.86
N GLY A 89 10.25 8.69 2.20
CA GLY A 89 11.66 9.07 2.17
C GLY A 89 12.25 9.08 0.75
N GLY A 90 13.54 9.37 0.63
CA GLY A 90 14.23 9.37 -0.65
C GLY A 90 13.55 10.21 -1.72
N SER A 91 13.30 9.62 -2.89
CA SER A 91 12.68 10.31 -4.03
C SER A 91 11.17 10.52 -3.92
N TYR A 92 10.51 9.89 -2.95
CA TYR A 92 9.07 10.07 -2.68
C TYR A 92 8.77 11.29 -1.79
N GLY A 93 9.79 11.95 -1.27
CA GLY A 93 9.66 13.11 -0.40
C GLY A 93 9.67 12.76 1.09
N VAL A 94 9.53 13.80 1.92
CA VAL A 94 9.51 13.65 3.38
C VAL A 94 8.25 12.90 3.81
N GLU A 95 8.45 11.86 4.61
CA GLU A 95 7.36 11.10 5.21
C GLU A 95 6.56 11.97 6.15
N ASN A 96 5.25 11.95 5.99
CA ASN A 96 4.35 12.65 6.88
C ASN A 96 3.02 11.92 7.07
N LEU A 97 2.43 12.13 8.24
CA LEU A 97 1.09 11.70 8.58
C LEU A 97 0.26 12.93 8.92
N THR A 98 -0.86 13.10 8.22
CA THR A 98 -1.84 14.13 8.56
C THR A 98 -3.12 13.46 9.06
N TYR A 99 -3.57 13.88 10.25
CA TYR A 99 -4.85 13.48 10.82
C TYR A 99 -5.85 14.63 10.73
N TYR A 100 -6.95 14.39 10.04
CA TYR A 100 -8.10 15.28 9.96
C TYR A 100 -9.20 14.75 10.86
N LYS A 101 -9.39 15.34 12.04
CA LYS A 101 -10.44 14.96 12.98
C LYS A 101 -11.72 15.72 12.66
N MET A 102 -12.79 14.98 12.38
CA MET A 102 -14.10 15.58 12.17
C MET A 102 -14.68 16.11 13.47
N LEU A 103 -15.25 17.30 13.38
CA LEU A 103 -15.90 17.93 14.53
C LEU A 103 -17.42 17.71 14.43
N PRO A 104 -18.16 17.65 15.58
CA PRO A 104 -19.60 17.50 15.59
C PRO A 104 -20.33 18.62 14.84
N GLN A 105 -19.81 19.84 14.91
CA GLN A 105 -20.25 20.98 14.12
C GLN A 105 -19.65 20.91 12.71
N MET A 106 -20.44 21.21 11.72
CA MET A 106 -19.97 21.30 10.32
C MET A 106 -18.90 22.42 10.20
N GLY A 107 -17.82 22.15 9.51
CA GLY A 107 -16.71 23.09 9.30
C GLY A 107 -15.42 22.38 8.93
N PRO A 108 -14.31 23.10 8.80
CA PRO A 108 -13.01 22.49 8.56
C PRO A 108 -12.62 21.56 9.73
N PRO A 109 -12.01 20.41 9.45
CA PRO A 109 -11.58 19.47 10.49
C PRO A 109 -10.43 20.08 11.33
N GLU A 110 -10.35 19.65 12.58
CA GLU A 110 -9.14 19.84 13.37
C GLU A 110 -8.00 19.03 12.75
N THR A 111 -6.88 19.67 12.45
CA THR A 111 -5.79 19.06 11.68
C THR A 111 -4.53 18.97 12.53
N THR A 112 -3.95 17.78 12.58
CA THR A 112 -2.65 17.54 13.19
C THR A 112 -1.74 16.87 12.16
N ARG A 113 -0.48 17.32 12.07
CA ARG A 113 0.51 16.77 11.14
C ARG A 113 1.79 16.41 11.88
N TRP A 114 2.36 15.27 11.53
CA TRP A 114 3.66 14.79 11.96
C TRP A 114 4.54 14.58 10.75
N GLU A 115 5.82 14.86 10.88
CA GLU A 115 6.81 14.69 9.81
C GLU A 115 8.03 13.94 10.31
N TRP A 116 8.59 13.10 9.46
CA TRP A 116 9.81 12.35 9.71
C TRP A 116 10.84 12.68 8.62
N PRO A 117 11.66 13.72 8.84
CA PRO A 117 12.73 14.06 7.91
C PRO A 117 13.82 12.99 7.92
N LEU A 118 14.50 12.84 6.79
CA LEU A 118 15.64 11.92 6.66
C LEU A 118 16.68 12.08 7.78
N PRO A 119 17.46 11.02 8.12
CA PRO A 119 17.57 9.75 7.36
C PRO A 119 16.41 8.78 7.60
N ASP A 120 16.05 8.06 6.54
CA ASP A 120 15.14 6.93 6.60
C ASP A 120 15.76 5.81 7.46
N LYS A 121 14.99 5.31 8.42
CA LYS A 121 15.38 4.24 9.35
C LYS A 121 14.55 2.96 9.19
N SER A 122 13.78 2.86 8.13
CA SER A 122 12.87 1.72 7.93
C SER A 122 13.59 0.38 7.95
N TRP A 123 14.73 0.28 7.27
CA TRP A 123 15.56 -0.93 7.26
C TRP A 123 16.15 -1.28 8.64
N ASP A 124 16.56 -0.29 9.40
CA ASP A 124 17.07 -0.52 10.77
C ASP A 124 15.95 -1.09 11.65
N LEU A 125 14.77 -0.49 11.59
CA LEU A 125 13.59 -0.92 12.36
C LEU A 125 13.12 -2.31 11.94
N GLU A 126 13.16 -2.66 10.65
CA GLU A 126 12.80 -3.98 10.15
C GLU A 126 13.77 -5.06 10.69
N VAL A 127 15.07 -4.80 10.64
CA VAL A 127 16.08 -5.71 11.16
C VAL A 127 15.96 -5.86 12.69
N GLU A 128 15.73 -4.77 13.42
CA GLU A 128 15.49 -4.77 14.85
C GLU A 128 14.26 -5.62 15.22
N GLU A 129 13.14 -5.44 14.53
CA GLU A 129 11.91 -6.21 14.73
C GLU A 129 12.14 -7.71 14.47
N PHE A 130 12.84 -8.04 13.39
CA PHE A 130 13.14 -9.42 13.06
C PHE A 130 14.03 -10.08 14.13
N ALA A 131 15.07 -9.39 14.60
CA ALA A 131 15.95 -9.87 15.66
C ALA A 131 15.20 -10.03 16.99
N ALA A 132 14.33 -9.08 17.33
CA ALA A 132 13.49 -9.16 18.52
C ALA A 132 12.53 -10.36 18.47
N ALA A 133 11.88 -10.58 17.32
CA ALA A 133 10.97 -11.72 17.12
C ALA A 133 11.68 -13.07 17.35
N ILE A 134 12.92 -13.22 16.87
CA ILE A 134 13.74 -14.43 17.10
C ILE A 134 14.06 -14.57 18.60
N THR A 135 14.54 -13.52 19.24
CA THR A 135 14.98 -13.54 20.64
C THR A 135 13.81 -13.82 21.58
N GLU A 136 12.67 -13.23 21.32
CA GLU A 136 11.45 -13.35 22.11
C GLU A 136 10.62 -14.59 21.74
N ARG A 137 11.01 -15.32 20.69
CA ARG A 137 10.30 -16.50 20.15
C ARG A 137 8.84 -16.21 19.80
N ARG A 138 8.58 -15.05 19.24
CA ARG A 138 7.27 -14.63 18.75
C ARG A 138 7.26 -14.50 17.21
N ARG A 139 6.08 -14.36 16.65
CA ARG A 139 5.96 -14.01 15.23
C ARG A 139 6.43 -12.58 15.00
N PRO A 140 7.15 -12.31 13.89
CA PRO A 140 7.45 -10.95 13.47
C PRO A 140 6.18 -10.22 13.03
N ILE A 141 6.21 -8.91 13.09
CA ILE A 141 5.22 -8.07 12.43
C ILE A 141 5.46 -8.22 10.91
N GLY A 142 4.43 -8.63 10.17
CA GLY A 142 4.60 -9.00 8.76
C GLY A 142 5.24 -10.39 8.61
N ASP A 143 4.43 -11.45 8.79
CA ASP A 143 4.90 -12.83 8.68
C ASP A 143 4.55 -13.45 7.31
N ILE A 144 4.93 -14.72 7.12
CA ILE A 144 4.67 -15.47 5.88
C ILE A 144 3.17 -15.59 5.55
N ASN A 145 2.27 -15.49 6.53
CA ASN A 145 0.84 -15.56 6.29
C ASN A 145 0.31 -14.26 5.68
N ASP A 146 0.92 -13.12 6.02
CA ASP A 146 0.62 -11.83 5.41
C ASP A 146 1.06 -11.83 3.95
N ALA A 147 2.30 -12.28 3.69
CA ALA A 147 2.80 -12.48 2.34
C ALA A 147 1.92 -13.45 1.52
N LEU A 148 1.49 -14.58 2.10
CA LEU A 148 0.60 -15.53 1.44
C LEU A 148 -0.76 -14.91 1.13
N SER A 149 -1.31 -14.09 2.02
CA SER A 149 -2.58 -13.40 1.81
C SER A 149 -2.48 -12.43 0.64
N THR A 150 -1.43 -11.63 0.58
CA THR A 150 -1.13 -10.69 -0.51
C THR A 150 -0.94 -11.42 -1.83
N MET A 151 -0.09 -12.45 -1.87
CA MET A 151 0.16 -13.24 -3.07
C MET A 151 -1.08 -13.99 -3.57
N SER A 152 -1.99 -14.38 -2.69
CA SER A 152 -3.26 -15.00 -3.08
C SER A 152 -4.18 -14.04 -3.83
N VAL A 153 -4.17 -12.75 -3.45
CA VAL A 153 -4.91 -11.71 -4.18
C VAL A 153 -4.28 -11.47 -5.55
N ILE A 154 -2.96 -11.35 -5.62
CA ILE A 154 -2.22 -11.13 -6.87
C ILE A 154 -2.45 -12.28 -7.86
N ASP A 155 -2.31 -13.52 -7.40
CA ASP A 155 -2.54 -14.72 -8.21
C ASP A 155 -3.98 -14.78 -8.76
N ARG A 156 -4.96 -14.43 -7.94
CA ARG A 156 -6.35 -14.29 -8.38
C ARG A 156 -6.50 -13.22 -9.46
N ILE A 157 -5.89 -12.06 -9.28
CA ILE A 157 -5.97 -10.96 -10.26
C ILE A 157 -5.40 -11.39 -11.60
N TYR A 158 -4.21 -12.00 -11.64
CA TYR A 158 -3.61 -12.46 -12.90
C TYR A 158 -4.43 -13.55 -13.59
N ARG A 159 -5.05 -14.46 -12.83
CA ARG A 159 -5.94 -15.48 -13.43
C ARG A 159 -7.21 -14.89 -14.02
N GLU A 160 -7.77 -13.87 -13.41
CA GLU A 160 -9.02 -13.22 -13.85
C GLU A 160 -8.77 -12.14 -14.92
N ASN A 161 -7.54 -11.68 -15.09
CA ASN A 161 -7.14 -10.63 -16.05
C ASN A 161 -5.90 -11.06 -16.85
N PRO A 162 -6.03 -12.02 -17.78
CA PRO A 162 -4.92 -12.39 -18.65
C PRO A 162 -4.52 -11.18 -19.50
N LEU A 163 -3.20 -10.91 -19.60
CA LEU A 163 -2.61 -9.83 -20.40
C LEU A 163 -2.64 -10.16 -21.89
#